data_632b9a7e23d91fc64a3e1941dbcf89b6
#
_entry.id   632b9a7e23d91fc64a3e1941dbcf89b6
#
_cell.length_a   1.000
_cell.length_b   1.000
_cell.length_c   1.000
_cell.angle_alpha   90.00
_cell.angle_beta   90.00
_cell.angle_gamma   90.00
#
_symmetry.space_group_name_H-M   'P 1'
#
loop_
_entity.id
_entity.type
_entity.pdbx_description
1 polymer ?
#
loop_
_entity_poly.entity_id
_entity_poly.type
_entity_poly.pdbx_seq_one_letter_code
_entity_poly.pdbx_strand_id
1 'polypeptide(L)'
;MSWLRNHKNTVYRAGIGIAAVSLIGFIWTGAGLYRQRKAIEAEIAARNYTAESGGQQNDTYLFSGDIVEYNGKKYRRNSYVKAILCMGVDRAGEMTEKTTSGFGGQSDGIFLIAQDTVRNTIKILMIPRDTMTDITLTDLSGNVLGKDMQHLNLAYAYGDGREKSCEYMVEAVSGLL
;
A
#
# COMPACT_ATOMS: atom_id res chain seq x y z
N MET A 1 -42.41 44.87 0.51
CA MET A 1 -41.33 44.77 -0.50
C MET A 1 -40.28 45.90 -0.43
N SER A 2 -40.41 46.89 0.45
CA SER A 2 -39.47 48.02 0.58
C SER A 2 -38.21 47.74 1.41
N TRP A 3 -38.26 46.78 2.36
CA TRP A 3 -37.14 46.44 3.26
C TRP A 3 -35.96 45.85 2.51
N LEU A 4 -36.17 44.99 1.54
CA LEU A 4 -35.14 44.35 0.73
C LEU A 4 -34.35 45.31 -0.17
N ARG A 5 -34.95 46.46 -0.52
CA ARG A 5 -34.33 47.45 -1.39
C ARG A 5 -33.31 48.31 -0.65
N ASN A 6 -33.55 48.55 0.65
CA ASN A 6 -32.69 49.40 1.49
C ASN A 6 -31.46 48.65 2.03
N HIS A 7 -31.49 47.30 2.04
CA HIS A 7 -30.40 46.51 2.62
C HIS A 7 -29.54 45.75 1.57
N LYS A 8 -29.79 45.97 0.28
CA LYS A 8 -29.02 45.33 -0.79
C LYS A 8 -27.51 45.49 -0.65
N ASN A 9 -27.05 46.69 -0.33
CA ASN A 9 -25.61 47.00 -0.18
C ASN A 9 -25.00 46.33 1.05
N THR A 10 -25.75 46.16 2.13
CA THR A 10 -25.29 45.49 3.34
C THR A 10 -25.21 44.01 3.17
N VAL A 11 -26.17 43.38 2.50
CA VAL A 11 -26.16 41.92 2.17
C VAL A 11 -25.06 41.61 1.17
N TYR A 12 -24.85 42.47 0.16
CA TYR A 12 -23.73 42.31 -0.78
C TYR A 12 -22.36 42.40 -0.10
N ARG A 13 -22.18 43.38 0.78
CA ARG A 13 -20.91 43.55 1.55
C ARG A 13 -20.65 42.38 2.51
N ALA A 14 -21.68 41.85 3.16
CA ALA A 14 -21.58 40.67 4.01
C ALA A 14 -21.23 39.41 3.19
N GLY A 15 -21.86 39.21 2.02
CA GLY A 15 -21.57 38.11 1.11
C GLY A 15 -20.12 38.11 0.58
N ILE A 16 -19.61 39.29 0.22
CA ILE A 16 -18.19 39.44 -0.22
C ILE A 16 -17.22 39.16 0.94
N GLY A 17 -17.56 39.59 2.15
CA GLY A 17 -16.73 39.33 3.34
C GLY A 17 -16.61 37.83 3.64
N ILE A 18 -17.73 37.08 3.59
CA ILE A 18 -17.73 35.63 3.83
C ILE A 18 -16.95 34.90 2.72
N ALA A 19 -17.13 35.29 1.46
CA ALA A 19 -16.39 34.69 0.35
C ALA A 19 -14.86 34.96 0.46
N ALA A 20 -14.45 36.15 0.89
CA ALA A 20 -13.04 36.48 1.09
C ALA A 20 -12.41 35.68 2.22
N VAL A 21 -13.12 35.50 3.34
CA VAL A 21 -12.63 34.70 4.49
C VAL A 21 -12.50 33.23 4.13
N SER A 22 -13.45 32.67 3.38
CA SER A 22 -13.38 31.27 2.92
C SER A 22 -12.25 31.04 1.92
N LEU A 23 -11.99 31.98 1.01
CA LEU A 23 -10.86 31.94 0.07
C LEU A 23 -9.50 31.98 0.81
N ILE A 24 -9.36 32.87 1.80
CA ILE A 24 -8.15 32.96 2.62
C ILE A 24 -7.91 31.65 3.40
N GLY A 25 -8.97 31.06 3.97
CA GLY A 25 -8.89 29.76 4.67
C GLY A 25 -8.47 28.65 3.73
N PHE A 26 -8.96 28.62 2.49
CA PHE A 26 -8.61 27.61 1.48
C PHE A 26 -7.13 27.76 1.02
N ILE A 27 -6.66 29.00 0.86
CA ILE A 27 -5.27 29.28 0.51
C ILE A 27 -4.33 28.87 1.66
N TRP A 28 -4.71 29.15 2.90
CA TRP A 28 -3.91 28.82 4.08
C TRP A 28 -3.78 27.30 4.28
N THR A 29 -4.85 26.55 4.16
CA THR A 29 -4.83 25.07 4.23
C THR A 29 -4.05 24.46 3.07
N GLY A 30 -4.24 24.98 1.86
CA GLY A 30 -3.48 24.54 0.67
C GLY A 30 -1.98 24.81 0.79
N ALA A 31 -1.59 25.97 1.29
CA ALA A 31 -0.20 26.33 1.52
C ALA A 31 0.44 25.48 2.64
N GLY A 32 -0.32 25.12 3.67
CA GLY A 32 0.12 24.21 4.73
C GLY A 32 0.44 22.82 4.20
N LEU A 33 -0.46 22.25 3.43
CA LEU A 33 -0.28 20.93 2.80
C LEU A 33 0.86 20.93 1.79
N TYR A 34 1.03 22.00 1.02
CA TYR A 34 2.13 22.14 0.07
C TYR A 34 3.49 22.20 0.77
N ARG A 35 3.60 22.94 1.89
CA ARG A 35 4.83 23.03 2.70
C ARG A 35 5.19 21.68 3.32
N GLN A 36 4.20 20.95 3.85
CA GLN A 36 4.43 19.61 4.39
C GLN A 36 4.94 18.64 3.30
N ARG A 37 4.34 18.67 2.11
CA ARG A 37 4.81 17.84 0.98
C ARG A 37 6.25 18.16 0.60
N LYS A 38 6.59 19.45 0.45
CA LYS A 38 7.98 19.85 0.14
C LYS A 38 8.98 19.46 1.23
N ALA A 39 8.60 19.55 2.50
CA ALA A 39 9.47 19.12 3.60
C ALA A 39 9.73 17.60 3.55
N ILE A 40 8.71 16.81 3.29
CA ILE A 40 8.83 15.35 3.13
C ILE A 40 9.65 15.00 1.89
N GLU A 41 9.45 15.66 0.75
CA GLU A 41 10.24 15.46 -0.46
C GLU A 41 11.73 15.80 -0.24
N ALA A 42 12.02 16.90 0.49
CA ALA A 42 13.38 17.28 0.84
C ALA A 42 14.03 16.26 1.79
N GLU A 43 13.29 15.73 2.75
CA GLU A 43 13.76 14.68 3.66
C GLU A 43 14.07 13.37 2.90
N ILE A 44 13.20 12.97 1.96
CA ILE A 44 13.41 11.81 1.09
C ILE A 44 14.64 12.02 0.21
N ALA A 45 14.78 13.19 -0.40
CA ALA A 45 15.92 13.52 -1.24
C ALA A 45 17.24 13.50 -0.44
N ALA A 46 17.23 14.05 0.79
CA ALA A 46 18.39 14.01 1.68
C ALA A 46 18.76 12.57 2.08
N ARG A 47 17.77 11.71 2.37
CA ARG A 47 17.99 10.29 2.69
C ARG A 47 18.52 9.51 1.50
N ASN A 48 18.00 9.76 0.28
CA ASN A 48 18.48 9.12 -0.94
C ASN A 48 19.91 9.54 -1.29
N TYR A 49 20.24 10.83 -1.10
CA TYR A 49 21.60 11.34 -1.31
C TYR A 49 22.60 10.70 -0.34
N THR A 50 22.23 10.50 0.93
CA THR A 50 23.09 9.82 1.92
C THR A 50 23.30 8.34 1.58
N ALA A 51 22.31 7.69 0.93
CA ALA A 51 22.44 6.30 0.47
C ALA A 51 23.36 6.16 -0.78
N GLU A 52 23.39 7.15 -1.65
CA GLU A 52 24.25 7.15 -2.84
C GLU A 52 25.70 7.61 -2.56
N SER A 53 25.92 8.46 -1.55
CA SER A 53 27.26 8.98 -1.19
C SER A 53 27.99 8.16 -0.14
N GLY A 54 27.48 6.99 0.26
CA GLY A 54 27.99 6.14 1.33
C GLY A 54 29.29 5.41 1.00
N GLY A 55 30.38 6.16 0.92
CA GLY A 55 31.69 5.66 1.29
C GLY A 55 31.78 5.57 2.80
N GLN A 56 31.95 4.33 3.31
CA GLN A 56 32.47 3.99 4.63
C GLN A 56 32.21 4.96 5.78
N GLN A 57 31.14 4.75 6.55
CA GLN A 57 31.13 5.10 7.97
C GLN A 57 30.05 4.27 8.71
N ASN A 58 30.50 3.40 9.61
CA ASN A 58 29.85 2.84 10.82
C ASN A 58 28.32 2.91 10.93
N ASP A 59 27.59 2.22 10.05
CA ASP A 59 26.15 2.04 10.17
C ASP A 59 25.79 0.74 10.93
N THR A 60 26.34 0.59 12.15
CA THR A 60 26.11 -0.59 13.01
C THR A 60 24.70 -0.60 13.63
N TYR A 61 23.85 0.40 13.39
CA TYR A 61 22.53 0.53 14.02
C TYR A 61 21.35 0.64 13.07
N LEU A 62 21.51 0.35 11.78
CA LEU A 62 20.38 0.34 10.86
C LEU A 62 19.82 -1.07 10.74
N PHE A 63 18.56 -1.21 11.14
CA PHE A 63 17.76 -2.43 11.09
C PHE A 63 18.05 -3.26 9.85
N SER A 64 18.62 -4.44 10.05
CA SER A 64 19.00 -5.40 9.01
C SER A 64 17.82 -5.85 8.11
N GLY A 65 16.57 -5.56 8.48
CA GLY A 65 15.37 -5.90 7.74
C GLY A 65 14.88 -4.87 6.71
N ASP A 66 15.45 -3.66 6.69
CA ASP A 66 14.98 -2.58 5.81
C ASP A 66 15.84 -2.35 4.56
N ILE A 67 16.92 -3.11 4.39
CA ILE A 67 17.84 -2.97 3.26
C ILE A 67 17.82 -4.25 2.43
N VAL A 68 17.50 -4.10 1.15
CA VAL A 68 17.55 -5.18 0.15
C VAL A 68 18.68 -4.87 -0.83
N GLU A 69 19.55 -5.85 -1.13
CA GLU A 69 20.55 -5.74 -2.17
C GLU A 69 20.04 -6.37 -3.47
N TYR A 70 20.01 -5.57 -4.55
CA TYR A 70 19.64 -6.03 -5.88
C TYR A 70 20.61 -5.49 -6.92
N ASN A 71 21.19 -6.37 -7.75
CA ASN A 71 22.20 -6.04 -8.76
C ASN A 71 23.39 -5.23 -8.19
N GLY A 72 23.89 -5.58 -7.00
CA GLY A 72 25.00 -4.93 -6.32
C GLY A 72 24.68 -3.54 -5.78
N LYS A 73 23.41 -3.12 -5.80
CA LYS A 73 22.92 -1.87 -5.21
C LYS A 73 22.07 -2.14 -3.99
N LYS A 74 22.26 -1.33 -2.95
CA LYS A 74 21.48 -1.41 -1.73
C LYS A 74 20.26 -0.48 -1.82
N TYR A 75 19.09 -1.04 -1.58
CA TYR A 75 17.82 -0.33 -1.57
C TYR A 75 17.25 -0.33 -0.15
N ARG A 76 16.74 0.80 0.29
CA ARG A 76 16.03 0.90 1.56
C ARG A 76 14.53 0.85 1.32
N ARG A 77 13.82 0.13 2.20
CA ARG A 77 12.35 0.11 2.20
C ARG A 77 11.79 1.52 2.31
N ASN A 78 10.88 1.86 1.41
CA ASN A 78 10.20 3.15 1.43
C ASN A 78 9.00 3.09 2.37
N SER A 79 9.11 3.70 3.56
CA SER A 79 8.03 3.72 4.58
C SER A 79 6.79 4.51 4.17
N TYR A 80 6.87 5.32 3.11
CA TYR A 80 5.73 6.08 2.59
C TYR A 80 4.91 5.30 1.55
N VAL A 81 5.38 4.15 1.11
CA VAL A 81 4.63 3.26 0.22
C VAL A 81 3.89 2.24 1.07
N LYS A 82 2.58 2.24 0.96
CA LYS A 82 1.70 1.20 1.51
C LYS A 82 1.34 0.23 0.40
N ALA A 83 1.58 -1.06 0.64
CA ALA A 83 1.22 -2.12 -0.30
C ALA A 83 0.04 -2.92 0.26
N ILE A 84 -0.93 -3.21 -0.60
CA ILE A 84 -2.12 -4.00 -0.29
C ILE A 84 -2.22 -5.09 -1.36
N LEU A 85 -2.21 -6.35 -0.92
CA LEU A 85 -2.47 -7.49 -1.79
C LEU A 85 -3.98 -7.73 -1.84
N CYS A 86 -4.56 -7.63 -3.03
CA CYS A 86 -5.96 -7.91 -3.31
C CYS A 86 -6.07 -9.21 -4.09
N MET A 87 -6.99 -10.07 -3.69
CA MET A 87 -7.20 -11.38 -4.32
C MET A 87 -8.68 -11.60 -4.64
N GLY A 88 -8.95 -12.12 -5.83
CA GLY A 88 -10.24 -12.68 -6.19
C GLY A 88 -10.18 -14.19 -6.06
N VAL A 89 -10.97 -14.76 -5.14
CA VAL A 89 -11.01 -16.20 -4.87
C VAL A 89 -12.23 -16.81 -5.55
N ASP A 90 -12.04 -17.94 -6.25
CA ASP A 90 -13.07 -18.68 -6.99
C ASP A 90 -13.99 -19.46 -6.05
N ARG A 91 -14.73 -18.74 -5.21
CA ARG A 91 -15.58 -19.35 -4.21
C ARG A 91 -16.94 -18.68 -4.13
N ALA A 92 -17.98 -19.48 -4.12
CA ALA A 92 -19.33 -19.00 -3.91
C ALA A 92 -19.62 -18.84 -2.38
N GLY A 93 -20.24 -17.72 -2.01
CA GLY A 93 -20.68 -17.43 -0.65
C GLY A 93 -19.64 -16.78 0.25
N GLU A 94 -19.91 -16.72 1.54
CA GLU A 94 -19.04 -16.07 2.52
C GLU A 94 -17.71 -16.81 2.73
N MET A 95 -16.67 -16.05 2.97
CA MET A 95 -15.36 -16.60 3.33
C MET A 95 -15.37 -17.09 4.76
N THR A 96 -15.54 -18.40 4.92
CA THR A 96 -15.53 -19.09 6.21
C THR A 96 -14.27 -19.94 6.32
N GLU A 97 -13.74 -20.04 7.51
CA GLU A 97 -12.62 -20.92 7.83
C GLU A 97 -12.93 -22.38 7.46
N LYS A 98 -11.96 -23.08 6.88
CA LYS A 98 -12.05 -24.48 6.53
C LYS A 98 -11.11 -25.30 7.38
N THR A 99 -11.62 -26.40 7.89
CA THR A 99 -10.83 -27.34 8.68
C THR A 99 -9.95 -28.26 7.85
N THR A 100 -10.18 -28.29 6.52
CA THR A 100 -9.42 -29.14 5.59
C THR A 100 -8.74 -28.26 4.57
N SER A 101 -7.44 -28.37 4.47
CA SER A 101 -6.62 -27.69 3.46
C SER A 101 -7.05 -28.10 2.04
N GLY A 102 -6.95 -27.18 1.09
CA GLY A 102 -7.38 -27.37 -0.30
C GLY A 102 -8.83 -27.01 -0.59
N PHE A 103 -9.67 -26.78 0.42
CA PHE A 103 -11.09 -26.43 0.26
C PHE A 103 -11.38 -24.93 0.39
N GLY A 104 -10.35 -24.10 0.51
CA GLY A 104 -10.45 -22.64 0.62
C GLY A 104 -10.79 -21.92 -0.68
N GLY A 105 -10.65 -22.59 -1.83
CA GLY A 105 -10.68 -22.00 -3.16
C GLY A 105 -9.28 -21.60 -3.64
N GLN A 106 -9.19 -21.11 -4.88
CA GLN A 106 -7.95 -20.63 -5.49
C GLN A 106 -8.05 -19.14 -5.75
N SER A 107 -6.93 -18.42 -5.74
CA SER A 107 -6.91 -16.99 -6.05
C SER A 107 -6.67 -16.78 -7.54
N ASP A 108 -7.75 -16.53 -8.30
CA ASP A 108 -7.70 -16.36 -9.75
C ASP A 108 -7.35 -14.93 -10.19
N GLY A 109 -7.63 -13.94 -9.38
CA GLY A 109 -7.25 -12.56 -9.59
C GLY A 109 -6.30 -12.09 -8.50
N ILE A 110 -5.07 -11.69 -8.86
CA ILE A 110 -4.05 -11.28 -7.88
C ILE A 110 -3.51 -9.91 -8.28
N PHE A 111 -3.70 -8.91 -7.40
CA PHE A 111 -3.30 -7.53 -7.63
C PHE A 111 -2.54 -6.99 -6.43
N LEU A 112 -1.37 -6.42 -6.65
CA LEU A 112 -0.66 -5.65 -5.66
C LEU A 112 -0.89 -4.17 -5.92
N ILE A 113 -1.52 -3.49 -4.97
CA ILE A 113 -1.79 -2.05 -5.01
C ILE A 113 -0.75 -1.36 -4.13
N ALA A 114 0.10 -0.52 -4.73
CA ALA A 114 1.09 0.27 -4.02
C ALA A 114 0.69 1.75 -4.04
N GLN A 115 0.40 2.30 -2.86
CA GLN A 115 0.07 3.71 -2.67
C GLN A 115 1.29 4.47 -2.12
N ASP A 116 1.83 5.40 -2.89
CA ASP A 116 2.81 6.38 -2.41
C ASP A 116 2.07 7.56 -1.78
N THR A 117 2.13 7.67 -0.46
CA THR A 117 1.39 8.69 0.29
C THR A 117 2.01 10.09 0.16
N VAL A 118 3.28 10.19 -0.25
CA VAL A 118 3.98 11.47 -0.46
C VAL A 118 3.68 12.03 -1.84
N ARG A 119 3.85 11.20 -2.88
CA ARG A 119 3.58 11.60 -4.26
C ARG A 119 2.09 11.56 -4.61
N ASN A 120 1.25 11.03 -3.72
CA ASN A 120 -0.18 10.82 -3.93
C ASN A 120 -0.45 10.04 -5.23
N THR A 121 0.31 8.99 -5.46
CA THR A 121 0.19 8.13 -6.63
C THR A 121 -0.16 6.71 -6.22
N ILE A 122 -0.91 6.02 -7.07
CA ILE A 122 -1.25 4.61 -6.91
C ILE A 122 -0.68 3.86 -8.12
N LYS A 123 0.00 2.76 -7.84
CA LYS A 123 0.43 1.79 -8.86
C LYS A 123 -0.27 0.47 -8.59
N ILE A 124 -0.73 -0.17 -9.64
CA ILE A 124 -1.37 -1.49 -9.58
C ILE A 124 -0.54 -2.43 -10.42
N LEU A 125 -0.07 -3.50 -9.80
CA LEU A 125 0.61 -4.61 -10.45
C LEU A 125 -0.34 -5.81 -10.46
N MET A 126 -0.70 -6.28 -11.62
CA MET A 126 -1.40 -7.55 -11.79
C MET A 126 -0.36 -8.68 -11.86
N ILE A 127 -0.54 -9.70 -11.04
CA ILE A 127 0.32 -10.87 -11.00
C ILE A 127 -0.46 -12.03 -11.62
N PRO A 128 0.04 -12.64 -12.71
CA PRO A 128 -0.64 -13.79 -13.33
C PRO A 128 -0.77 -14.95 -12.33
N ARG A 129 -1.93 -15.54 -12.25
CA ARG A 129 -2.22 -16.64 -11.31
C ARG A 129 -1.31 -17.87 -11.50
N ASP A 130 -0.87 -18.09 -12.74
CA ASP A 130 -0.02 -19.22 -13.12
C ASP A 130 1.49 -18.92 -12.96
N THR A 131 1.83 -17.81 -12.29
CA THR A 131 3.24 -17.50 -11.95
C THR A 131 3.79 -18.59 -11.05
N MET A 132 4.93 -19.17 -11.44
CA MET A 132 5.62 -20.18 -10.66
C MET A 132 6.44 -19.53 -9.54
N THR A 133 6.23 -19.98 -8.30
CA THR A 133 6.94 -19.49 -7.13
C THR A 133 6.95 -20.55 -6.03
N ASP A 134 7.83 -20.39 -5.06
CA ASP A 134 7.83 -21.23 -3.86
C ASP A 134 6.60 -20.90 -3.00
N ILE A 135 5.74 -21.89 -2.80
CA ILE A 135 4.58 -21.78 -1.94
C ILE A 135 4.66 -22.76 -0.78
N THR A 136 4.04 -22.42 0.35
CA THR A 136 3.92 -23.31 1.50
C THR A 136 2.88 -24.39 1.23
N LEU A 137 3.30 -25.65 1.35
CA LEU A 137 2.45 -26.83 1.22
C LEU A 137 1.98 -27.31 2.61
N THR A 138 0.74 -27.76 2.68
CA THR A 138 0.16 -28.35 3.90
C THR A 138 -0.47 -29.71 3.62
N ASP A 139 -0.56 -30.55 4.65
CA ASP A 139 -1.40 -31.75 4.60
C ASP A 139 -2.90 -31.38 4.73
N LEU A 140 -3.77 -32.39 4.62
CA LEU A 140 -5.23 -32.19 4.74
C LEU A 140 -5.67 -31.67 6.13
N SER A 141 -4.83 -31.83 7.14
CA SER A 141 -5.06 -31.34 8.51
C SER A 141 -4.48 -29.93 8.72
N GLY A 142 -3.83 -29.34 7.70
CA GLY A 142 -3.23 -28.01 7.76
C GLY A 142 -1.83 -27.96 8.37
N ASN A 143 -1.16 -29.11 8.59
CA ASN A 143 0.23 -29.11 9.04
C ASN A 143 1.15 -28.79 7.86
N VAL A 144 2.13 -27.91 8.09
CA VAL A 144 3.11 -27.52 7.08
C VAL A 144 4.03 -28.69 6.76
N LEU A 145 4.09 -29.05 5.47
CA LEU A 145 4.98 -30.08 4.93
C LEU A 145 6.32 -29.50 4.42
N GLY A 146 6.31 -28.23 4.00
CA GLY A 146 7.47 -27.54 3.43
C GLY A 146 7.07 -26.54 2.38
N LYS A 147 8.03 -26.16 1.51
CA LYS A 147 7.81 -25.31 0.35
C LYS A 147 8.18 -26.06 -0.93
N ASP A 148 7.47 -25.76 -2.00
CA ASP A 148 7.73 -26.27 -3.33
C ASP A 148 7.31 -25.25 -4.37
N MET A 149 7.93 -25.33 -5.56
CA MET A 149 7.65 -24.46 -6.69
C MET A 149 6.35 -24.88 -7.37
N GLN A 150 5.30 -24.07 -7.20
CA GLN A 150 3.97 -24.33 -7.71
C GLN A 150 3.36 -23.04 -8.32
N HIS A 151 2.18 -23.15 -8.91
CA HIS A 151 1.40 -22.00 -9.36
C HIS A 151 0.97 -21.14 -8.17
N LEU A 152 1.15 -19.82 -8.27
CA LEU A 152 0.86 -18.86 -7.21
C LEU A 152 -0.58 -18.94 -6.69
N ASN A 153 -1.57 -19.19 -7.56
CA ASN A 153 -2.98 -19.29 -7.19
C ASN A 153 -3.27 -20.40 -6.17
N LEU A 154 -2.42 -21.43 -6.12
CA LEU A 154 -2.55 -22.55 -5.18
C LEU A 154 -2.14 -22.18 -3.76
N ALA A 155 -1.30 -21.14 -3.57
CA ALA A 155 -0.86 -20.73 -2.24
C ALA A 155 -2.05 -20.45 -1.31
N TYR A 156 -3.13 -19.85 -1.85
CA TYR A 156 -4.36 -19.62 -1.08
C TYR A 156 -5.05 -20.93 -0.66
N ALA A 157 -5.07 -21.91 -1.54
CA ALA A 157 -5.76 -23.18 -1.32
C ALA A 157 -5.13 -24.02 -0.20
N TYR A 158 -3.82 -23.90 0.01
CA TYR A 158 -3.11 -24.61 1.09
C TYR A 158 -3.35 -24.04 2.50
N GLY A 159 -3.99 -22.89 2.64
CA GLY A 159 -4.41 -22.33 3.92
C GLY A 159 -5.80 -22.78 4.38
N ASP A 160 -6.35 -22.00 5.28
CA ASP A 160 -7.67 -22.22 5.92
C ASP A 160 -8.85 -21.59 5.17
N GLY A 161 -8.60 -20.97 4.03
CA GLY A 161 -9.60 -20.20 3.27
C GLY A 161 -9.90 -18.81 3.84
N ARG A 162 -9.11 -18.32 4.81
CA ARG A 162 -9.21 -17.00 5.45
C ARG A 162 -7.81 -16.42 5.72
N GLU A 163 -7.51 -16.23 6.99
CA GLU A 163 -6.29 -15.51 7.44
C GLU A 163 -5.02 -16.23 7.02
N LYS A 164 -4.93 -17.53 7.30
CA LYS A 164 -3.77 -18.33 6.95
C LYS A 164 -3.55 -18.44 5.44
N SER A 165 -4.63 -18.52 4.67
CA SER A 165 -4.56 -18.47 3.20
C SER A 165 -4.02 -17.12 2.70
N CYS A 166 -4.42 -16.01 3.33
CA CYS A 166 -3.89 -14.70 3.02
C CYS A 166 -2.41 -14.58 3.38
N GLU A 167 -1.98 -15.12 4.53
CA GLU A 167 -0.57 -15.16 4.95
C GLU A 167 0.31 -15.90 3.93
N TYR A 168 -0.12 -17.08 3.49
CA TYR A 168 0.61 -17.87 2.49
C TYR A 168 0.71 -17.16 1.14
N MET A 169 -0.35 -16.45 0.73
CA MET A 169 -0.30 -15.63 -0.48
C MET A 169 0.65 -14.44 -0.34
N VAL A 170 0.65 -13.76 0.81
CA VAL A 170 1.59 -12.65 1.09
C VAL A 170 3.03 -13.16 1.08
N GLU A 171 3.29 -14.32 1.69
CA GLU A 171 4.60 -14.96 1.69
C GLU A 171 5.08 -15.28 0.26
N ALA A 172 4.23 -15.94 -0.54
CA ALA A 172 4.55 -16.31 -1.91
C ALA A 172 4.80 -15.09 -2.81
N VAL A 173 3.97 -14.05 -2.71
CA VAL A 173 4.15 -12.80 -3.47
C VAL A 173 5.38 -12.03 -3.02
N SER A 174 5.70 -12.02 -1.73
CA SER A 174 6.92 -11.38 -1.21
C SER A 174 8.19 -12.06 -1.68
N GLY A 175 8.13 -13.34 -2.00
CA GLY A 175 9.26 -14.09 -2.59
C GLY A 175 9.49 -13.79 -4.08
N LEU A 176 8.50 -13.21 -4.77
CA LEU A 176 8.59 -12.82 -6.18
C LEU A 176 9.17 -11.41 -6.38
N LEU A 177 9.06 -10.52 -5.40
CA LEU A 177 9.35 -9.08 -5.49
C LEU A 177 10.61 -8.72 -4.72
#